data_8d644f1093d35f4a4b1058b4904016cf
#
_entry.id   8d644f1093d35f4a4b1058b4904016cf
#
_cell.length_a   1.000
_cell.length_b   1.000
_cell.length_c   1.000
_cell.angle_alpha   90.00
_cell.angle_beta   90.00
_cell.angle_gamma   90.00
#
_symmetry.space_group_name_H-M   'P 1'
#
loop_
_entity.id
_entity.type
_entity.pdbx_description
1 polymer ?
#
loop_
_entity_poly.entity_id
_entity_poly.type
_entity_poly.pdbx_seq_one_letter_code
_entity_poly.pdbx_strand_id
1 'polypeptide(L)'
;VIPVYNEGANFPALWSEMTEHLDFPFTAFVSYDFDGDDTLPVAQQIIAQGETRLKLIKNTYGRGVVGAIRTGFDAAPPGPVLVVMADLSDDLGQVRRMLELYRQGSHIVVGSRYMKGGRLIGGPWFKQLLSRLSGLTLCWFRGIPTHDATNAFKIYDRAMLGDIRIESQGGFELSLEITVKAFLAGYTISETPSTWRDRTAGTSRFKLWKWLPHYLKWYFMAFQPKSRNRHVREELRPT
;
A
#
# COMPACT_ATOMS: atom_id res chain seq x y z
N VAL A 1 4.37 6.09 -4.03
CA VAL A 1 5.46 5.44 -3.28
C VAL A 1 5.67 4.05 -3.82
N ILE A 2 6.89 3.75 -4.24
CA ILE A 2 7.28 2.49 -4.85
C ILE A 2 8.41 1.89 -4.01
N PRO A 3 8.13 0.98 -3.07
CA PRO A 3 9.18 0.28 -2.36
C PRO A 3 9.86 -0.73 -3.30
N VAL A 4 11.18 -0.71 -3.38
CA VAL A 4 11.94 -1.60 -4.26
C VAL A 4 12.94 -2.45 -3.47
N TYR A 5 13.20 -3.65 -3.98
CA TYR A 5 14.26 -4.54 -3.53
C TYR A 5 14.68 -5.48 -4.65
N ASN A 6 15.68 -5.10 -5.43
CA ASN A 6 16.17 -5.81 -6.61
C ASN A 6 15.05 -6.09 -7.63
N GLU A 7 14.41 -5.03 -8.10
CA GLU A 7 13.32 -5.07 -9.09
C GLU A 7 13.76 -4.45 -10.44
N GLY A 8 15.07 -4.36 -10.67
CA GLY A 8 15.64 -3.76 -11.89
C GLY A 8 15.08 -4.34 -13.18
N ALA A 9 14.78 -5.64 -13.22
CA ALA A 9 14.17 -6.29 -14.39
C ALA A 9 12.71 -5.85 -14.64
N ASN A 10 11.95 -5.55 -13.60
CA ASN A 10 10.54 -5.17 -13.69
C ASN A 10 10.35 -3.65 -13.84
N PHE A 11 11.30 -2.86 -13.34
CA PHE A 11 11.15 -1.43 -13.18
C PHE A 11 10.90 -0.65 -14.48
N PRO A 12 11.54 -0.98 -15.64
CA PRO A 12 11.22 -0.30 -16.91
C PRO A 12 9.77 -0.50 -17.34
N ALA A 13 9.25 -1.71 -17.21
CA ALA A 13 7.85 -2.02 -17.55
C ALA A 13 6.88 -1.29 -16.61
N LEU A 14 7.15 -1.29 -15.29
CA LEU A 14 6.37 -0.54 -14.32
C LEU A 14 6.35 0.96 -14.67
N TRP A 15 7.51 1.54 -15.00
CA TRP A 15 7.59 2.96 -15.34
C TRP A 15 6.79 3.28 -16.60
N SER A 16 6.85 2.41 -17.61
CA SER A 16 6.03 2.52 -18.82
C SER A 16 4.53 2.50 -18.51
N GLU A 17 4.07 1.51 -17.73
CA GLU A 17 2.66 1.42 -17.32
C GLU A 17 2.22 2.64 -16.49
N MET A 18 3.07 3.12 -15.58
CA MET A 18 2.77 4.33 -14.80
C MET A 18 2.59 5.55 -15.70
N THR A 19 3.46 5.75 -16.67
CA THR A 19 3.39 6.89 -17.58
C THR A 19 2.21 6.81 -18.56
N GLU A 20 1.79 5.60 -18.92
CA GLU A 20 0.62 5.35 -19.76
C GLU A 20 -0.70 5.59 -19.00
N HIS A 21 -0.82 5.10 -17.77
CA HIS A 21 -2.07 5.15 -17.01
C HIS A 21 -2.24 6.41 -16.15
N LEU A 22 -1.14 7.08 -15.77
CA LEU A 22 -1.16 8.28 -14.94
C LEU A 22 -0.98 9.54 -15.80
N ASP A 23 -2.02 9.94 -16.48
CA ASP A 23 -2.07 11.11 -17.38
C ASP A 23 -2.27 12.46 -16.66
N PHE A 24 -2.00 12.50 -15.37
CA PHE A 24 -2.06 13.67 -14.49
C PHE A 24 -0.70 13.89 -13.79
N PRO A 25 -0.43 15.09 -13.25
CA PRO A 25 0.81 15.35 -12.53
C PRO A 25 0.99 14.43 -11.32
N PHE A 26 2.16 13.78 -11.22
CA PHE A 26 2.54 12.96 -10.07
C PHE A 26 4.05 13.04 -9.83
N THR A 27 4.47 12.64 -8.63
CA THR A 27 5.86 12.37 -8.29
C THR A 27 5.98 10.94 -7.76
N ALA A 28 6.88 10.16 -8.31
CA ALA A 28 7.16 8.79 -7.88
C ALA A 28 8.36 8.77 -6.94
N PHE A 29 8.15 8.43 -5.69
CA PHE A 29 9.22 8.19 -4.71
C PHE A 29 9.57 6.70 -4.72
N VAL A 30 10.72 6.36 -5.31
CA VAL A 30 11.28 5.00 -5.33
C VAL A 30 12.15 4.84 -4.10
N SER A 31 11.64 4.08 -3.14
CA SER A 31 12.30 3.88 -1.84
C SER A 31 13.08 2.58 -1.81
N TYR A 32 14.39 2.66 -1.57
CA TYR A 32 15.33 1.55 -1.61
C TYR A 32 16.10 1.37 -0.29
N ASP A 33 16.53 0.14 0.00
CA ASP A 33 17.16 -0.23 1.26
C ASP A 33 18.69 -0.09 1.29
N PHE A 34 19.35 -0.23 0.14
CA PHE A 34 20.81 -0.28 0.06
C PHE A 34 21.33 0.15 -1.33
N ASP A 35 22.55 0.67 -1.37
CA ASP A 35 23.10 1.30 -2.56
C ASP A 35 23.44 0.33 -3.72
N GLY A 36 23.49 -0.98 -3.44
CA GLY A 36 23.68 -2.04 -4.43
C GLY A 36 22.40 -2.64 -4.98
N ASP A 37 21.22 -2.01 -4.76
CA ASP A 37 19.95 -2.44 -5.33
C ASP A 37 19.96 -2.31 -6.86
N ASP A 38 19.67 -3.39 -7.58
CA ASP A 38 19.74 -3.42 -9.05
C ASP A 38 18.67 -2.55 -9.73
N THR A 39 17.69 -2.07 -8.99
CA THR A 39 16.70 -1.08 -9.46
C THR A 39 17.34 0.29 -9.68
N LEU A 40 18.38 0.64 -8.89
CA LEU A 40 18.96 1.99 -8.89
C LEU A 40 19.57 2.38 -10.23
N PRO A 41 20.46 1.57 -10.85
CA PRO A 41 21.04 1.96 -12.14
C PRO A 41 19.97 2.13 -13.23
N VAL A 42 18.91 1.33 -13.20
CA VAL A 42 17.79 1.44 -14.15
C VAL A 42 17.02 2.74 -13.94
N ALA A 43 16.65 3.04 -12.69
CA ALA A 43 15.94 4.28 -12.35
C ALA A 43 16.81 5.52 -12.65
N GLN A 44 18.10 5.47 -12.36
CA GLN A 44 19.04 6.55 -12.68
C GLN A 44 19.15 6.79 -14.19
N GLN A 45 19.12 5.75 -15.00
CA GLN A 45 19.10 5.87 -16.46
C GLN A 45 17.83 6.58 -16.93
N ILE A 46 16.68 6.27 -16.40
CA ILE A 46 15.40 6.93 -16.72
C ILE A 46 15.47 8.43 -16.34
N ILE A 47 16.01 8.75 -15.16
CA ILE A 47 16.22 10.14 -14.73
C ILE A 47 17.19 10.87 -15.68
N ALA A 48 18.28 10.24 -16.08
CA ALA A 48 19.26 10.83 -16.99
C ALA A 48 18.69 11.11 -18.40
N GLN A 49 17.63 10.39 -18.79
CA GLN A 49 16.87 10.64 -20.02
C GLN A 49 15.90 11.83 -19.93
N GLY A 50 15.91 12.55 -18.81
CA GLY A 50 15.10 13.75 -18.61
C GLY A 50 13.83 13.54 -17.79
N GLU A 51 13.61 12.38 -17.19
CA GLU A 51 12.44 12.14 -16.36
C GLU A 51 12.58 12.85 -15.00
N THR A 52 11.75 13.84 -14.75
CA THR A 52 11.82 14.70 -13.56
C THR A 52 10.88 14.26 -12.44
N ARG A 53 9.87 13.42 -12.76
CA ARG A 53 8.87 12.92 -11.79
C ARG A 53 9.41 11.82 -10.90
N LEU A 54 10.50 11.14 -11.29
CA LEU A 54 11.11 10.04 -10.57
C LEU A 54 12.11 10.55 -9.53
N LYS A 55 11.93 10.16 -8.27
CA LYS A 55 12.82 10.52 -7.15
C LYS A 55 13.28 9.26 -6.43
N LEU A 56 14.59 9.08 -6.32
CA LEU A 56 15.19 8.00 -5.53
C LEU A 56 15.35 8.47 -4.09
N ILE A 57 14.85 7.69 -3.15
CA ILE A 57 14.97 7.97 -1.71
C ILE A 57 15.47 6.74 -0.96
N LYS A 58 16.51 6.92 -0.14
CA LYS A 58 17.05 5.85 0.68
C LYS A 58 16.19 5.66 1.92
N ASN A 59 15.84 4.41 2.22
CA ASN A 59 15.06 4.06 3.39
C ASN A 59 15.76 4.47 4.70
N THR A 60 15.07 5.26 5.53
CA THR A 60 15.57 5.80 6.81
C THR A 60 15.08 5.04 8.03
N TYR A 61 14.09 4.14 7.88
CA TYR A 61 13.45 3.39 8.98
C TYR A 61 14.01 1.97 9.20
N GLY A 62 15.12 1.64 8.52
CA GLY A 62 15.67 0.28 8.55
C GLY A 62 15.11 -0.60 7.43
N ARG A 63 15.85 -1.66 7.09
CA ARG A 63 15.57 -2.51 5.93
C ARG A 63 14.19 -3.17 5.98
N GLY A 64 13.54 -3.20 4.83
CA GLY A 64 12.27 -3.89 4.58
C GLY A 64 11.16 -2.99 4.09
N VAL A 65 10.13 -3.61 3.55
CA VAL A 65 9.03 -2.94 2.86
C VAL A 65 8.29 -1.92 3.74
N VAL A 66 8.16 -2.17 5.05
CA VAL A 66 7.54 -1.22 6.00
C VAL A 66 8.34 0.06 6.07
N GLY A 67 9.67 -0.04 6.28
CA GLY A 67 10.55 1.12 6.33
C GLY A 67 10.57 1.90 5.02
N ALA A 68 10.63 1.18 3.89
CA ALA A 68 10.62 1.77 2.56
C ALA A 68 9.32 2.56 2.29
N ILE A 69 8.15 1.98 2.62
CA ILE A 69 6.86 2.67 2.46
C ILE A 69 6.77 3.89 3.40
N ARG A 70 7.18 3.77 4.66
CA ARG A 70 7.18 4.89 5.63
C ARG A 70 8.06 6.03 5.15
N THR A 71 9.28 5.74 4.68
CA THR A 71 10.16 6.75 4.08
C THR A 71 9.49 7.48 2.92
N GLY A 72 8.78 6.73 2.07
CA GLY A 72 8.00 7.31 0.98
C GLY A 72 6.82 8.18 1.46
N PHE A 73 6.14 7.78 2.52
CA PHE A 73 5.07 8.58 3.13
C PHE A 73 5.60 9.91 3.66
N ASP A 74 6.76 9.90 4.33
CA ASP A 74 7.37 11.12 4.86
C ASP A 74 7.85 12.07 3.78
N ALA A 75 8.35 11.54 2.65
CA ALA A 75 8.77 12.32 1.51
C ALA A 75 7.61 12.90 0.69
N ALA A 76 6.42 12.29 0.80
CA ALA A 76 5.27 12.72 0.02
C ALA A 76 4.71 14.07 0.50
N PRO A 77 4.39 15.00 -0.43
CA PRO A 77 3.72 16.24 -0.10
C PRO A 77 2.28 16.00 0.40
N PRO A 78 1.61 17.01 1.00
CA PRO A 78 0.19 16.90 1.32
C PRO A 78 -0.65 16.50 0.11
N GLY A 79 -1.63 15.61 0.33
CA GLY A 79 -2.52 15.10 -0.70
C GLY A 79 -2.58 13.57 -0.76
N PRO A 80 -3.05 13.01 -1.88
CA PRO A 80 -3.16 11.56 -2.07
C PRO A 80 -1.79 10.90 -2.26
N VAL A 81 -1.53 9.84 -1.51
CA VAL A 81 -0.31 9.02 -1.62
C VAL A 81 -0.71 7.62 -2.03
N LEU A 82 -0.36 7.22 -3.25
CA LEU A 82 -0.56 5.89 -3.78
C LEU A 82 0.66 5.00 -3.45
N VAL A 83 0.43 3.80 -2.94
CA VAL A 83 1.45 2.75 -2.83
C VAL A 83 1.29 1.80 -4.02
N VAL A 84 2.38 1.57 -4.74
CA VAL A 84 2.45 0.66 -5.90
C VAL A 84 3.62 -0.28 -5.71
N MET A 85 3.40 -1.57 -5.96
CA MET A 85 4.46 -2.57 -5.90
C MET A 85 5.24 -2.61 -7.23
N ALA A 86 6.57 -2.81 -7.13
CA ALA A 86 7.42 -2.81 -8.32
C ALA A 86 7.38 -4.11 -9.14
N ASP A 87 6.55 -5.08 -8.76
CA ASP A 87 6.47 -6.41 -9.37
C ASP A 87 5.36 -6.56 -10.43
N LEU A 88 4.78 -5.45 -10.89
CA LEU A 88 3.72 -5.40 -11.91
C LEU A 88 2.43 -6.13 -11.51
N SER A 89 2.21 -6.32 -10.21
CA SER A 89 1.02 -7.04 -9.71
C SER A 89 -0.23 -6.16 -9.64
N ASP A 90 -0.07 -4.84 -9.54
CA ASP A 90 -1.14 -3.88 -9.30
C ASP A 90 -1.77 -3.37 -10.61
N ASP A 91 -3.07 -3.12 -10.61
CA ASP A 91 -3.85 -2.62 -11.75
C ASP A 91 -3.85 -1.09 -11.78
N LEU A 92 -2.86 -0.49 -12.44
CA LEU A 92 -2.71 0.97 -12.54
C LEU A 92 -3.86 1.65 -13.30
N GLY A 93 -4.60 0.92 -14.13
CA GLY A 93 -5.79 1.44 -14.80
C GLY A 93 -6.89 1.89 -13.83
N GLN A 94 -6.86 1.44 -12.58
CA GLN A 94 -7.83 1.84 -11.55
C GLN A 94 -7.48 3.13 -10.82
N VAL A 95 -6.28 3.66 -10.98
CA VAL A 95 -5.78 4.82 -10.19
C VAL A 95 -6.65 6.06 -10.41
N ARG A 96 -7.11 6.31 -11.64
CA ARG A 96 -8.03 7.42 -11.91
C ARG A 96 -9.31 7.32 -11.07
N ARG A 97 -9.93 6.12 -11.04
CA ARG A 97 -11.13 5.88 -10.22
C ARG A 97 -10.83 6.00 -8.72
N MET A 98 -9.67 5.54 -8.29
CA MET A 98 -9.24 5.71 -6.89
C MET A 98 -9.10 7.19 -6.51
N LEU A 99 -8.51 8.02 -7.39
CA LEU A 99 -8.40 9.46 -7.17
C LEU A 99 -9.76 10.17 -7.14
N GLU A 100 -10.72 9.73 -7.93
CA GLU A 100 -12.09 10.26 -7.87
C GLU A 100 -12.72 10.00 -6.50
N LEU A 101 -12.61 8.79 -5.98
CA LEU A 101 -13.11 8.44 -4.64
C LEU A 101 -12.39 9.22 -3.53
N TYR A 102 -11.08 9.43 -3.66
CA TYR A 102 -10.31 10.29 -2.76
C TYR A 102 -10.86 11.73 -2.77
N ARG A 103 -11.07 12.32 -3.95
CA ARG A 103 -11.63 13.68 -4.11
C ARG A 103 -13.06 13.80 -3.58
N GLN A 104 -13.81 12.70 -3.51
CA GLN A 104 -15.13 12.62 -2.88
C GLN A 104 -15.07 12.52 -1.35
N GLY A 105 -13.88 12.59 -0.74
CA GLY A 105 -13.70 12.64 0.71
C GLY A 105 -13.29 11.33 1.36
N SER A 106 -12.84 10.34 0.58
CA SER A 106 -12.26 9.11 1.15
C SER A 106 -10.82 9.35 1.57
N HIS A 107 -10.47 9.02 2.81
CA HIS A 107 -9.09 9.12 3.32
C HIS A 107 -8.24 7.91 2.95
N ILE A 108 -8.89 6.76 2.75
CA ILE A 108 -8.26 5.55 2.18
C ILE A 108 -9.11 5.08 1.01
N VAL A 109 -8.47 4.79 -0.13
CA VAL A 109 -9.12 4.11 -1.24
C VAL A 109 -8.38 2.83 -1.57
N VAL A 110 -9.08 1.70 -1.52
CA VAL A 110 -8.50 0.37 -1.69
C VAL A 110 -8.77 -0.14 -3.10
N GLY A 111 -7.72 -0.58 -3.81
CA GLY A 111 -7.88 -1.43 -4.98
C GLY A 111 -8.24 -2.84 -4.51
N SER A 112 -9.54 -3.21 -4.58
CA SER A 112 -10.06 -4.43 -3.97
C SER A 112 -10.12 -5.59 -4.96
N ARG A 113 -9.46 -6.69 -4.61
CA ARG A 113 -9.48 -7.96 -5.37
C ARG A 113 -10.75 -8.77 -5.12
N TYR A 114 -11.45 -8.51 -4.02
CA TYR A 114 -12.52 -9.36 -3.48
C TYR A 114 -13.91 -8.74 -3.54
N MET A 115 -14.04 -7.46 -3.87
CA MET A 115 -15.33 -6.87 -4.18
C MET A 115 -15.85 -7.31 -5.56
N LYS A 116 -17.11 -7.07 -5.85
CA LYS A 116 -17.70 -7.38 -7.16
C LYS A 116 -16.94 -6.65 -8.28
N GLY A 117 -16.43 -7.40 -9.25
CA GLY A 117 -15.60 -6.89 -10.34
C GLY A 117 -14.09 -6.98 -10.10
N GLY A 118 -13.65 -7.13 -8.84
CA GLY A 118 -12.25 -7.39 -8.51
C GLY A 118 -11.81 -8.79 -8.92
N ARG A 119 -10.52 -8.98 -9.19
CA ARG A 119 -9.95 -10.26 -9.62
C ARG A 119 -8.60 -10.51 -8.97
N LEU A 120 -8.28 -11.78 -8.77
CA LEU A 120 -6.98 -12.26 -8.35
C LEU A 120 -6.56 -13.39 -9.28
N ILE A 121 -5.46 -13.21 -10.00
CA ILE A 121 -4.97 -14.12 -11.05
C ILE A 121 -3.62 -14.67 -10.63
N GLY A 122 -3.53 -16.01 -10.48
CA GLY A 122 -2.31 -16.67 -10.02
C GLY A 122 -2.11 -16.60 -8.51
N GLY A 123 -0.95 -17.04 -8.04
CA GLY A 123 -0.57 -17.07 -6.64
C GLY A 123 -1.12 -18.25 -5.82
N PRO A 124 -0.55 -18.51 -4.62
CA PRO A 124 -0.93 -19.65 -3.79
C PRO A 124 -2.34 -19.53 -3.22
N TRP A 125 -3.21 -20.47 -3.53
CA TRP A 125 -4.64 -20.48 -3.17
C TRP A 125 -4.92 -20.27 -1.67
N PHE A 126 -4.08 -20.85 -0.80
CA PHE A 126 -4.26 -20.74 0.66
C PHE A 126 -4.01 -19.34 1.19
N LYS A 127 -3.04 -18.59 0.59
CA LYS A 127 -2.80 -17.17 0.92
C LYS A 127 -3.98 -16.30 0.49
N GLN A 128 -4.53 -16.61 -0.68
CA GLN A 128 -5.72 -15.94 -1.21
C GLN A 128 -6.93 -16.16 -0.29
N LEU A 129 -7.14 -17.40 0.13
CA LEU A 129 -8.24 -17.75 1.04
C LEU A 129 -8.13 -16.99 2.37
N LEU A 130 -6.95 -16.98 3.00
CA LEU A 130 -6.73 -16.27 4.27
C LEU A 130 -6.93 -14.75 4.12
N SER A 131 -6.38 -14.17 3.07
CA SER A 131 -6.53 -12.74 2.78
C SER A 131 -8.00 -12.39 2.51
N ARG A 132 -8.71 -13.20 1.72
CA ARG A 132 -10.13 -13.02 1.42
C ARG A 132 -11.00 -13.15 2.67
N LEU A 133 -10.80 -14.20 3.46
CA LEU A 133 -11.53 -14.39 4.71
C LEU A 133 -11.31 -13.23 5.67
N SER A 134 -10.07 -12.79 5.83
CA SER A 134 -9.75 -11.63 6.67
C SER A 134 -10.51 -10.37 6.21
N GLY A 135 -10.47 -10.04 4.91
CA GLY A 135 -11.18 -8.88 4.38
C GLY A 135 -12.70 -8.98 4.55
N LEU A 136 -13.29 -10.11 4.16
CA LEU A 136 -14.74 -10.33 4.24
C LEU A 136 -15.26 -10.31 5.68
N THR A 137 -14.56 -10.97 6.61
CA THR A 137 -14.99 -11.00 8.02
C THR A 137 -14.87 -9.63 8.69
N LEU A 138 -13.83 -8.85 8.37
CA LEU A 138 -13.71 -7.46 8.82
C LEU A 138 -14.82 -6.57 8.25
N CYS A 139 -15.18 -6.76 7.00
CA CYS A 139 -16.29 -6.05 6.36
C CYS A 139 -17.62 -6.41 7.02
N TRP A 140 -17.95 -7.69 7.14
CA TRP A 140 -19.27 -8.15 7.61
C TRP A 140 -19.47 -7.98 9.12
N PHE A 141 -18.48 -8.37 9.93
CA PHE A 141 -18.65 -8.37 11.38
C PHE A 141 -18.23 -7.05 12.04
N ARG A 142 -17.35 -6.28 11.38
CA ARG A 142 -16.87 -5.02 11.94
C ARG A 142 -17.34 -3.79 11.18
N GLY A 143 -17.82 -3.96 9.96
CA GLY A 143 -18.29 -2.87 9.11
C GLY A 143 -17.13 -2.01 8.57
N ILE A 144 -15.94 -2.57 8.40
CA ILE A 144 -14.87 -1.90 7.67
C ILE A 144 -15.28 -1.85 6.19
N PRO A 145 -15.40 -0.67 5.56
CA PRO A 145 -16.02 -0.55 4.24
C PRO A 145 -15.05 -0.92 3.11
N THR A 146 -14.42 -2.09 3.22
CA THR A 146 -13.63 -2.74 2.17
C THR A 146 -13.62 -4.24 2.36
N HIS A 147 -13.69 -4.97 1.25
CA HIS A 147 -13.55 -6.42 1.20
C HIS A 147 -12.08 -6.88 1.17
N ASP A 148 -11.14 -5.93 1.06
CA ASP A 148 -9.71 -6.23 0.89
C ASP A 148 -8.80 -5.33 1.74
N ALA A 149 -8.93 -5.43 3.06
CA ALA A 149 -8.14 -4.64 3.99
C ALA A 149 -6.62 -4.92 3.93
N THR A 150 -6.21 -6.06 3.38
CA THR A 150 -4.81 -6.51 3.34
C THR A 150 -4.03 -6.11 2.08
N ASN A 151 -4.70 -5.68 1.01
CA ASN A 151 -4.03 -5.25 -0.21
C ASN A 151 -3.13 -4.03 0.05
N ALA A 152 -1.92 -4.01 -0.54
CA ALA A 152 -1.02 -2.87 -0.45
C ALA A 152 -1.39 -1.74 -1.44
N PHE A 153 -2.01 -2.09 -2.56
CA PHE A 153 -2.44 -1.13 -3.58
C PHE A 153 -3.57 -0.24 -3.08
N LYS A 154 -3.19 0.90 -2.53
CA LYS A 154 -4.10 1.86 -1.90
C LYS A 154 -3.64 3.29 -2.11
N ILE A 155 -4.62 4.20 -2.18
CA ILE A 155 -4.40 5.62 -1.94
C ILE A 155 -4.65 5.90 -0.46
N TYR A 156 -3.77 6.66 0.13
CA TYR A 156 -3.87 7.18 1.50
C TYR A 156 -3.85 8.70 1.49
N ASP A 157 -4.63 9.32 2.34
CA ASP A 157 -4.48 10.77 2.62
C ASP A 157 -3.22 11.02 3.45
N ARG A 158 -2.37 11.94 3.00
CA ARG A 158 -1.09 12.22 3.69
C ARG A 158 -1.29 12.82 5.09
N ALA A 159 -2.34 13.64 5.27
CA ALA A 159 -2.64 14.21 6.58
C ALA A 159 -3.12 13.13 7.55
N MET A 160 -4.02 12.24 7.09
CA MET A 160 -4.45 11.08 7.87
C MET A 160 -3.26 10.19 8.29
N LEU A 161 -2.29 9.97 7.40
CA LEU A 161 -1.08 9.19 7.75
C LEU A 161 -0.26 9.84 8.88
N GLY A 162 -0.25 11.17 8.97
CA GLY A 162 0.37 11.90 10.06
C GLY A 162 -0.31 11.70 11.42
N ASP A 163 -1.59 11.36 11.43
CA ASP A 163 -2.36 11.09 12.65
C ASP A 163 -2.29 9.62 13.10
N ILE A 164 -1.70 8.74 12.29
CA ILE A 164 -1.63 7.30 12.56
C ILE A 164 -0.21 6.88 12.92
N ARG A 165 -0.01 6.44 14.17
CA ARG A 165 1.23 5.81 14.57
C ARG A 165 1.35 4.42 13.92
N ILE A 166 2.34 4.25 13.04
CA ILE A 166 2.65 2.98 12.40
C ILE A 166 3.57 2.16 13.33
N GLU A 167 3.14 0.95 13.69
CA GLU A 167 3.84 0.03 14.59
C GLU A 167 4.27 -1.28 13.92
N SER A 168 3.82 -1.52 12.68
CA SER A 168 4.23 -2.69 11.88
C SER A 168 5.74 -2.70 11.67
N GLN A 169 6.34 -3.87 11.80
CA GLN A 169 7.79 -4.09 11.64
C GLN A 169 8.10 -5.25 10.69
N GLY A 170 7.12 -6.06 10.36
CA GLY A 170 7.31 -7.29 9.60
C GLY A 170 7.25 -7.07 8.10
N GLY A 171 6.17 -6.49 7.58
CA GLY A 171 6.00 -6.35 6.15
C GLY A 171 4.64 -5.84 5.71
N PHE A 172 3.92 -6.61 4.90
CA PHE A 172 2.67 -6.15 4.28
C PHE A 172 1.47 -6.04 5.23
N GLU A 173 1.59 -6.48 6.49
CA GLU A 173 0.60 -6.22 7.54
C GLU A 173 0.41 -4.72 7.81
N LEU A 174 1.37 -3.89 7.41
CA LEU A 174 1.26 -2.43 7.42
C LEU A 174 -0.05 -1.94 6.79
N SER A 175 -0.43 -2.53 5.66
CA SER A 175 -1.64 -2.14 4.95
C SER A 175 -2.91 -2.42 5.77
N LEU A 176 -2.95 -3.56 6.47
CA LEU A 176 -4.05 -3.89 7.38
C LEU A 176 -4.04 -2.98 8.61
N GLU A 177 -2.85 -2.75 9.21
CA GLU A 177 -2.70 -1.84 10.36
C GLU A 177 -3.29 -0.47 10.08
N ILE A 178 -2.84 0.20 9.01
CA ILE A 178 -3.30 1.55 8.68
C ILE A 178 -4.81 1.55 8.43
N THR A 179 -5.33 0.55 7.71
CA THR A 179 -6.76 0.45 7.42
C THR A 179 -7.60 0.30 8.70
N VAL A 180 -7.16 -0.56 9.63
CA VAL A 180 -7.86 -0.77 10.91
C VAL A 180 -7.79 0.47 11.79
N LYS A 181 -6.60 1.07 11.95
CA LYS A 181 -6.43 2.27 12.77
C LYS A 181 -7.22 3.45 12.21
N ALA A 182 -7.20 3.67 10.90
CA ALA A 182 -8.00 4.70 10.25
C ALA A 182 -9.50 4.49 10.48
N PHE A 183 -10.00 3.25 10.34
CA PHE A 183 -11.38 2.92 10.62
C PHE A 183 -11.78 3.19 12.07
N LEU A 184 -10.94 2.81 13.04
CA LEU A 184 -11.18 3.04 14.47
C LEU A 184 -11.15 4.53 14.81
N ALA A 185 -10.30 5.30 14.14
CA ALA A 185 -10.22 6.76 14.27
C ALA A 185 -11.35 7.52 13.53
N GLY A 186 -12.21 6.81 12.80
CA GLY A 186 -13.37 7.39 12.11
C GLY A 186 -13.07 7.98 10.74
N TYR A 187 -11.93 7.66 10.13
CA TYR A 187 -11.63 8.07 8.77
C TYR A 187 -12.46 7.30 7.73
N THR A 188 -12.77 7.97 6.62
CA THR A 188 -13.56 7.40 5.53
C THR A 188 -12.71 6.49 4.66
N ILE A 189 -13.21 5.29 4.43
CA ILE A 189 -12.57 4.27 3.57
C ILE A 189 -13.52 3.94 2.42
N SER A 190 -13.01 3.81 1.22
CA SER A 190 -13.74 3.34 0.04
C SER A 190 -12.91 2.30 -0.71
N GLU A 191 -13.54 1.58 -1.62
CA GLU A 191 -12.86 0.61 -2.48
C GLU A 191 -13.32 0.73 -3.93
N THR A 192 -12.46 0.30 -4.85
CA THR A 192 -12.77 0.11 -6.26
C THR A 192 -12.29 -1.27 -6.70
N PRO A 193 -12.96 -1.94 -7.66
CA PRO A 193 -12.49 -3.22 -8.13
C PRO A 193 -11.11 -3.08 -8.78
N SER A 194 -10.22 -4.02 -8.48
CA SER A 194 -8.86 -4.06 -9.03
C SER A 194 -8.49 -5.49 -9.36
N THR A 195 -7.67 -5.65 -10.38
CA THR A 195 -7.11 -6.95 -10.76
C THR A 195 -5.69 -7.05 -10.24
N TRP A 196 -5.44 -8.01 -9.38
CA TRP A 196 -4.08 -8.36 -8.98
C TRP A 196 -3.61 -9.57 -9.79
N ARG A 197 -2.40 -9.48 -10.34
CA ARG A 197 -1.74 -10.59 -11.04
C ARG A 197 -0.51 -11.02 -10.26
N ASP A 198 -0.29 -12.34 -10.17
CA ASP A 198 0.96 -12.82 -9.59
C ASP A 198 2.14 -12.35 -10.46
N ARG A 199 3.26 -12.06 -9.81
CA ARG A 199 4.46 -11.54 -10.47
C ARG A 199 4.91 -12.46 -11.60
N THR A 200 5.39 -11.86 -12.68
CA THR A 200 5.91 -12.60 -13.84
C THR A 200 7.36 -12.99 -13.68
N ALA A 201 8.12 -12.28 -12.83
CA ALA A 201 9.54 -12.53 -12.56
C ALA A 201 9.85 -12.37 -11.06
N GLY A 202 10.96 -12.99 -10.63
CA GLY A 202 11.41 -12.94 -9.23
C GLY A 202 10.72 -13.96 -8.30
N THR A 203 11.19 -14.02 -7.05
CA THR A 203 10.65 -14.93 -6.03
C THR A 203 9.92 -14.17 -4.92
N SER A 204 8.73 -14.65 -4.55
CA SER A 204 8.00 -14.08 -3.42
C SER A 204 8.75 -14.31 -2.11
N ARG A 205 9.12 -13.24 -1.43
CA ARG A 205 9.76 -13.28 -0.09
C ARG A 205 8.75 -13.34 1.05
N PHE A 206 7.48 -13.39 0.75
CA PHE A 206 6.42 -13.43 1.74
C PHE A 206 6.38 -14.79 2.47
N LYS A 207 6.81 -14.80 3.74
CA LYS A 207 6.81 -15.97 4.63
C LYS A 207 5.58 -15.94 5.53
N LEU A 208 4.46 -16.53 5.08
CA LEU A 208 3.15 -16.46 5.74
C LEU A 208 3.21 -16.78 7.24
N TRP A 209 3.79 -17.91 7.63
CA TRP A 209 3.82 -18.35 9.03
C TRP A 209 4.60 -17.41 9.95
N LYS A 210 5.66 -16.77 9.43
CA LYS A 210 6.42 -15.77 10.19
C LYS A 210 5.59 -14.52 10.45
N TRP A 211 4.71 -14.16 9.52
CA TRP A 211 4.01 -12.87 9.52
C TRP A 211 2.59 -12.97 10.03
N LEU A 212 2.01 -14.19 10.08
CA LEU A 212 0.64 -14.43 10.54
C LEU A 212 0.34 -13.81 11.92
N PRO A 213 1.21 -13.91 12.96
CA PRO A 213 0.95 -13.26 14.25
C PRO A 213 0.78 -11.75 14.15
N HIS A 214 1.56 -11.09 13.26
CA HIS A 214 1.47 -9.65 13.03
C HIS A 214 0.13 -9.28 12.39
N TYR A 215 -0.34 -10.06 11.40
CA TYR A 215 -1.67 -9.85 10.82
C TYR A 215 -2.78 -10.06 11.85
N LEU A 216 -2.70 -11.09 12.69
CA LEU A 216 -3.68 -11.37 13.74
C LEU A 216 -3.77 -10.25 14.77
N LYS A 217 -2.64 -9.62 15.15
CA LYS A 217 -2.63 -8.43 16.02
C LYS A 217 -3.60 -7.37 15.50
N TRP A 218 -3.45 -6.97 14.24
CA TRP A 218 -4.27 -5.93 13.63
C TRP A 218 -5.70 -6.38 13.34
N TYR A 219 -5.87 -7.64 12.97
CA TYR A 219 -7.19 -8.23 12.78
C TYR A 219 -8.04 -8.15 14.06
N PHE A 220 -7.50 -8.58 15.19
CA PHE A 220 -8.21 -8.52 16.47
C PHE A 220 -8.36 -7.08 16.99
N MET A 221 -7.40 -6.20 16.73
CA MET A 221 -7.53 -4.77 17.04
C MET A 221 -8.77 -4.16 16.41
N ALA A 222 -9.17 -4.58 15.21
CA ALA A 222 -10.36 -4.09 14.54
C ALA A 222 -11.64 -4.27 15.36
N PHE A 223 -11.70 -5.25 16.27
CA PHE A 223 -12.85 -5.53 17.13
C PHE A 223 -12.90 -4.69 18.40
N GLN A 224 -11.92 -3.85 18.65
CA GLN A 224 -11.98 -2.86 19.72
C GLN A 224 -13.08 -1.83 19.48
N PRO A 225 -13.65 -1.22 20.53
CA PRO A 225 -14.62 -0.14 20.37
C PRO A 225 -14.05 0.98 19.51
N LYS A 226 -14.88 1.53 18.59
CA LYS A 226 -14.51 2.79 17.93
C LYS A 226 -14.37 3.86 18.99
N SER A 227 -13.20 4.46 19.09
CA SER A 227 -13.05 5.58 19.99
C SER A 227 -13.71 6.81 19.38
N ARG A 228 -14.79 7.26 20.02
CA ARG A 228 -15.34 8.60 19.80
C ARG A 228 -14.50 9.69 20.50
N ASN A 229 -13.49 9.31 21.28
CA ASN A 229 -12.72 10.23 22.11
C ASN A 229 -11.41 10.67 21.43
N ARG A 230 -11.10 11.98 21.57
CA ARG A 230 -9.80 12.60 21.22
C ARG A 230 -8.58 11.81 21.71
N HIS A 231 -8.70 11.09 22.85
CA HIS A 231 -7.59 10.34 23.47
C HIS A 231 -7.06 9.18 22.61
N VAL A 232 -7.88 8.48 21.82
CA VAL A 232 -7.35 7.44 20.90
C VAL A 232 -6.68 8.07 19.69
N ARG A 233 -7.08 9.27 19.29
CA ARG A 233 -6.30 10.06 18.33
C ARG A 233 -4.92 10.40 18.89
N GLU A 234 -4.80 10.68 20.20
CA GLU A 234 -3.52 10.96 20.85
C GLU A 234 -2.64 9.71 21.00
N GLU A 235 -3.20 8.55 21.37
CA GLU A 235 -2.48 7.28 21.43
C GLU A 235 -2.02 6.76 20.06
N LEU A 236 -2.70 7.16 18.97
CA LEU A 236 -2.37 6.79 17.60
C LEU A 236 -1.40 7.78 16.93
N ARG A 237 -1.12 8.94 17.56
CA ARG A 237 -0.16 9.93 17.06
C ARG A 237 1.29 9.46 17.24
N PRO A 238 2.17 9.81 16.31
CA PRO A 238 3.61 9.63 16.52
C PRO A 238 4.06 10.46 17.72
N THR A 239 4.85 9.86 18.59
CA THR A 239 5.63 10.54 19.65
C THR A 239 6.88 11.11 19.04
#